data_a895148e0d6de530ee1425647948dca1
#
_entry.id   a895148e0d6de530ee1425647948dca1
#
_cell.length_a   1.000
_cell.length_b   1.000
_cell.length_c   1.000
_cell.angle_alpha   90.00
_cell.angle_beta   90.00
_cell.angle_gamma   90.00
#
_symmetry.space_group_name_H-M   'P 1'
#
loop_
_entity.id
_entity.type
_entity.pdbx_description
1 polymer ?
#
loop_
_entity_poly.entity_id
_entity_poly.type
_entity_poly.pdbx_seq_one_letter_code
_entity_poly.pdbx_strand_id
1 'polypeptide(L)'
;SGYVAGAKKSAAKSNHGAVVKYVAAELKKCDLGQSTIMGSFACNTRKSAANNVAKGLIAAVADEFKNPYDTANAALGTAPRDITACADSDDEGKMGVTDTGSSTNIVKITTCIVAGEDIMENTILIE
;
A
#
# COMPACT_ATOMS: atom_id res chain seq x y z
N SER A 1 -0.24 -8.17 -26.11
CA SER A 1 -1.59 -8.64 -26.46
C SER A 1 -2.60 -8.23 -25.39
N GLY A 2 -3.88 -8.25 -25.72
CA GLY A 2 -4.96 -7.96 -24.76
C GLY A 2 -4.99 -8.92 -23.59
N TYR A 3 -4.59 -10.17 -23.79
CA TYR A 3 -4.48 -11.16 -22.72
C TYR A 3 -3.41 -10.77 -21.70
N VAL A 4 -2.23 -10.40 -22.16
CA VAL A 4 -1.12 -10.00 -21.28
C VAL A 4 -1.48 -8.71 -20.51
N ALA A 5 -2.06 -7.74 -21.21
CA ALA A 5 -2.50 -6.48 -20.57
C ALA A 5 -3.55 -6.76 -19.48
N GLY A 6 -4.50 -7.65 -19.75
CA GLY A 6 -5.52 -8.05 -18.77
C GLY A 6 -4.92 -8.76 -17.56
N ALA A 7 -3.91 -9.61 -17.77
CA ALA A 7 -3.22 -10.30 -16.68
C ALA A 7 -2.46 -9.33 -15.78
N LYS A 8 -1.78 -8.34 -16.37
CA LYS A 8 -1.07 -7.29 -15.61
C LYS A 8 -2.02 -6.43 -14.80
N LYS A 9 -3.15 -6.04 -15.41
CA LYS A 9 -4.21 -5.30 -14.72
C LYS A 9 -4.75 -6.07 -13.53
N SER A 10 -5.05 -7.35 -13.70
CA SER A 10 -5.53 -8.21 -12.61
C SER A 10 -4.49 -8.37 -11.51
N ALA A 11 -3.21 -8.51 -11.86
CA ALA A 11 -2.14 -8.59 -10.89
C ALA A 11 -1.98 -7.30 -10.08
N ALA A 12 -2.15 -6.14 -10.71
CA ALA A 12 -2.12 -4.85 -10.00
C ALA A 12 -3.28 -4.73 -9.00
N LYS A 13 -4.49 -5.18 -9.39
CA LYS A 13 -5.63 -5.25 -8.47
C LYS A 13 -5.36 -6.20 -7.30
N SER A 14 -4.78 -7.36 -7.58
CA SER A 14 -4.40 -8.34 -6.55
C SER A 14 -3.42 -7.75 -5.55
N ASN A 15 -2.39 -7.06 -6.04
CA ASN A 15 -1.42 -6.38 -5.18
C ASN A 15 -2.10 -5.38 -4.26
N HIS A 16 -2.97 -4.54 -4.83
CA HIS A 16 -3.71 -3.55 -4.04
C HIS A 16 -4.53 -4.22 -2.93
N GLY A 17 -5.33 -5.20 -3.27
CA GLY A 17 -6.17 -5.92 -2.31
C GLY A 17 -5.36 -6.64 -1.24
N ALA A 18 -4.23 -7.25 -1.61
CA ALA A 18 -3.35 -7.95 -0.68
C ALA A 18 -2.71 -7.00 0.32
N VAL A 19 -2.25 -5.82 -0.12
CA VAL A 19 -1.67 -4.82 0.77
C VAL A 19 -2.73 -4.27 1.73
N VAL A 20 -3.93 -3.96 1.24
CA VAL A 20 -5.05 -3.51 2.09
C VAL A 20 -5.35 -4.55 3.18
N LYS A 21 -5.47 -5.82 2.81
CA LYS A 21 -5.75 -6.91 3.77
C LYS A 21 -4.63 -7.07 4.77
N TYR A 22 -3.38 -7.00 4.33
CA TYR A 22 -2.22 -7.15 5.20
C TYR A 22 -2.20 -6.06 6.27
N VAL A 23 -2.31 -4.80 5.88
CA VAL A 23 -2.30 -3.67 6.83
C VAL A 23 -3.46 -3.75 7.80
N ALA A 24 -4.67 -4.03 7.30
CA ALA A 24 -5.84 -4.15 8.16
C ALA A 24 -5.68 -5.25 9.20
N ALA A 25 -5.18 -6.43 8.78
CA ALA A 25 -4.95 -7.55 9.69
C ALA A 25 -3.86 -7.25 10.72
N GLU A 26 -2.76 -6.62 10.29
CA GLU A 26 -1.66 -6.28 11.20
C GLU A 26 -2.09 -5.22 12.23
N LEU A 27 -2.79 -4.17 11.80
CA LEU A 27 -3.32 -3.17 12.74
C LEU A 27 -4.33 -3.77 13.72
N LYS A 28 -5.11 -4.76 13.28
CA LYS A 28 -6.04 -5.47 14.18
C LYS A 28 -5.30 -6.20 15.31
N LYS A 29 -4.11 -6.72 15.03
CA LYS A 29 -3.28 -7.35 16.07
C LYS A 29 -2.91 -6.36 17.17
N CYS A 30 -2.66 -5.10 16.84
CA CYS A 30 -2.43 -4.07 17.86
C CYS A 30 -3.65 -3.90 18.77
N ASP A 31 -4.86 -3.87 18.20
CA ASP A 31 -6.10 -3.74 18.96
C ASP A 31 -6.33 -4.95 19.88
N LEU A 32 -5.83 -6.12 19.48
CA LEU A 32 -5.91 -7.35 20.27
C LEU A 32 -4.80 -7.48 21.30
N GLY A 33 -3.95 -6.46 21.46
CA GLY A 33 -2.96 -6.40 22.54
C GLY A 33 -1.55 -6.80 22.15
N GLN A 34 -1.25 -7.08 20.88
CA GLN A 34 0.13 -7.31 20.45
C GLN A 34 0.94 -6.01 20.53
N SER A 35 2.21 -6.13 20.92
CA SER A 35 3.09 -4.97 21.04
C SER A 35 3.81 -4.62 19.72
N THR A 36 4.02 -5.61 18.84
CA THR A 36 4.69 -5.41 17.55
C THR A 36 3.92 -6.09 16.43
N ILE A 37 3.95 -5.48 15.24
CA ILE A 37 3.33 -5.98 14.02
C ILE A 37 4.27 -5.73 12.84
N MET A 38 3.95 -6.25 11.66
CA MET A 38 4.73 -5.99 10.45
C MET A 38 6.24 -6.21 10.69
N GLY A 39 6.58 -7.31 11.33
CA GLY A 39 7.95 -7.64 11.71
C GLY A 39 8.42 -6.92 12.96
N SER A 40 8.67 -5.63 12.88
CA SER A 40 9.29 -4.88 13.97
C SER A 40 8.62 -3.55 14.31
N PHE A 41 7.46 -3.28 13.73
CA PHE A 41 6.74 -2.03 13.98
C PHE A 41 6.08 -2.05 15.36
N ALA A 42 6.37 -1.04 16.19
CA ALA A 42 5.81 -0.93 17.53
C ALA A 42 4.38 -0.38 17.49
N CYS A 43 3.43 -1.13 18.00
CA CYS A 43 2.01 -0.74 18.03
C CYS A 43 1.77 0.60 18.73
N ASN A 44 2.53 0.90 19.78
CA ASN A 44 2.35 2.16 20.51
C ASN A 44 2.77 3.41 19.74
N THR A 45 3.41 3.25 18.58
CA THR A 45 3.80 4.37 17.70
C THR A 45 2.85 4.57 16.54
N ARG A 46 1.81 3.75 16.39
CA ARG A 46 0.95 3.76 15.19
C ARG A 46 0.20 5.08 14.96
N LYS A 47 0.02 5.87 16.01
CA LYS A 47 -0.65 7.19 15.94
C LYS A 47 0.26 8.36 16.32
N SER A 48 1.55 8.12 16.53
CA SER A 48 2.43 9.15 17.10
C SER A 48 2.90 10.18 16.07
N ALA A 49 2.96 9.81 14.80
CA ALA A 49 3.35 10.73 13.73
C ALA A 49 2.79 10.27 12.39
N ALA A 50 2.61 11.21 11.49
CA ALA A 50 2.21 10.92 10.11
C ALA A 50 3.22 9.98 9.46
N ASN A 51 2.71 9.05 8.67
CA ASN A 51 3.48 8.09 7.88
C ASN A 51 4.28 7.04 8.68
N ASN A 52 4.09 6.92 10.00
CA ASN A 52 4.74 5.87 10.77
C ASN A 52 4.30 4.48 10.30
N VAL A 53 2.99 4.26 10.17
CA VAL A 53 2.45 2.99 9.68
C VAL A 53 2.90 2.74 8.25
N ALA A 54 2.86 3.77 7.40
CA ALA A 54 3.30 3.66 6.00
C ALA A 54 4.76 3.21 5.91
N LYS A 55 5.65 3.78 6.70
CA LYS A 55 7.06 3.38 6.76
C LYS A 55 7.23 1.94 7.23
N GLY A 56 6.47 1.54 8.25
CA GLY A 56 6.48 0.17 8.76
C GLY A 56 6.01 -0.84 7.72
N LEU A 57 4.97 -0.52 6.99
CA LEU A 57 4.47 -1.34 5.90
C LEU A 57 5.52 -1.51 4.80
N ILE A 58 6.09 -0.41 4.34
CA ILE A 58 7.12 -0.45 3.28
C ILE A 58 8.30 -1.31 3.72
N ALA A 59 8.79 -1.14 4.94
CA ALA A 59 9.90 -1.94 5.46
C ALA A 59 9.56 -3.44 5.50
N ALA A 60 8.32 -3.77 5.80
CA ALA A 60 7.91 -5.18 5.93
C ALA A 60 7.69 -5.88 4.59
N VAL A 61 7.10 -5.21 3.59
CA VAL A 61 6.55 -5.89 2.40
C VAL A 61 7.02 -5.36 1.05
N ALA A 62 7.91 -4.36 1.00
CA ALA A 62 8.30 -3.76 -0.28
C ALA A 62 8.82 -4.79 -1.29
N ASP A 63 9.56 -5.80 -0.84
CA ASP A 63 10.12 -6.82 -1.71
C ASP A 63 9.11 -7.91 -2.11
N GLU A 64 7.96 -7.96 -1.47
CA GLU A 64 6.95 -9.00 -1.73
C GLU A 64 6.01 -8.64 -2.88
N PHE A 65 5.83 -7.35 -3.16
CA PHE A 65 4.90 -6.87 -4.18
C PHE A 65 5.66 -6.19 -5.30
N LYS A 66 5.90 -6.95 -6.38
CA LYS A 66 6.52 -6.41 -7.58
C LYS A 66 5.48 -5.74 -8.46
N ASN A 67 5.90 -4.69 -9.17
CA ASN A 67 5.04 -4.04 -10.15
C ASN A 67 4.82 -4.99 -11.33
N PRO A 68 3.57 -5.38 -11.65
CA PRO A 68 3.31 -6.33 -12.75
C PRO A 68 3.70 -5.81 -14.13
N TYR A 69 3.80 -4.49 -14.27
CA TYR A 69 4.21 -3.85 -15.53
C TYR A 69 5.72 -3.62 -15.61
N ASP A 70 6.42 -3.77 -14.49
CA ASP A 70 7.87 -3.56 -14.38
C ASP A 70 8.41 -4.42 -13.24
N THR A 71 8.56 -5.72 -13.51
CA THR A 71 8.81 -6.74 -12.49
C THR A 71 10.20 -6.65 -11.84
N ALA A 72 11.10 -5.83 -12.36
CA ALA A 72 12.37 -5.54 -11.71
C ALA A 72 12.21 -4.62 -10.50
N ASN A 73 11.08 -3.92 -10.41
CA ASN A 73 10.83 -2.92 -9.38
C ASN A 73 9.67 -3.29 -8.47
N ALA A 74 9.73 -2.84 -7.22
CA ALA A 74 8.64 -2.97 -6.27
C ALA A 74 7.45 -2.11 -6.70
N ALA A 75 6.23 -2.58 -6.42
CA ALA A 75 5.02 -1.80 -6.65
C ALA A 75 4.94 -0.61 -5.69
N LEU A 76 5.22 -0.85 -4.39
CA LEU A 76 5.34 0.23 -3.41
C LEU A 76 6.66 0.98 -3.61
N GLY A 77 6.64 2.28 -3.37
CA GLY A 77 7.86 3.07 -3.37
C GLY A 77 8.73 2.77 -2.14
N THR A 78 9.93 3.35 -2.10
CA THR A 78 10.85 3.25 -0.98
C THR A 78 10.49 4.18 0.18
N ALA A 79 9.57 5.11 -0.05
CA ALA A 79 9.08 6.07 0.93
C ALA A 79 7.56 6.21 0.82
N PRO A 80 6.89 6.67 1.89
CA PRO A 80 5.45 6.97 1.83
C PRO A 80 5.13 7.91 0.68
N ARG A 81 4.11 7.58 -0.09
CA ARG A 81 3.65 8.40 -1.21
C ARG A 81 2.17 8.17 -1.47
N ASP A 82 1.54 9.15 -2.09
CA ASP A 82 0.18 9.06 -2.60
C ASP A 82 0.25 8.97 -4.12
N ILE A 83 -0.37 7.95 -4.71
CA ILE A 83 -0.45 7.83 -6.17
C ILE A 83 -1.57 8.75 -6.64
N THR A 84 -1.20 9.80 -7.36
CA THR A 84 -2.15 10.79 -7.89
C THR A 84 -2.13 10.83 -9.41
N ALA A 85 -1.11 10.26 -10.06
CA ALA A 85 -0.98 10.21 -11.51
C ALA A 85 -1.22 8.78 -12.01
N CYS A 86 -2.07 8.64 -13.01
CA CYS A 86 -2.40 7.36 -13.64
C CYS A 86 -2.80 7.56 -15.12
N ALA A 87 -2.18 8.53 -15.78
CA ALA A 87 -2.47 8.83 -17.19
C ALA A 87 -1.52 8.13 -18.14
N ASP A 88 -0.28 7.91 -17.71
CA ASP A 88 0.80 7.40 -18.56
C ASP A 88 1.14 5.95 -18.22
N SER A 89 1.72 5.24 -19.19
CA SER A 89 2.17 3.86 -18.99
C SER A 89 3.21 3.75 -17.87
N ASP A 90 3.99 4.79 -17.62
CA ASP A 90 4.98 4.83 -16.55
C ASP A 90 4.36 4.82 -15.14
N ASP A 91 3.07 5.14 -15.03
CA ASP A 91 2.35 5.14 -13.75
C ASP A 91 1.81 3.76 -13.40
N GLU A 92 1.69 2.88 -14.38
CA GLU A 92 0.99 1.60 -14.24
C GLU A 92 1.61 0.69 -13.19
N GLY A 93 0.78 0.12 -12.33
CA GLY A 93 1.17 -0.81 -11.28
C GLY A 93 1.81 -0.18 -10.06
N LYS A 94 2.05 1.11 -10.06
CA LYS A 94 2.62 1.81 -8.92
C LYS A 94 1.61 1.94 -7.79
N MET A 95 2.08 1.67 -6.58
CA MET A 95 1.29 1.76 -5.35
C MET A 95 1.91 2.77 -4.41
N GLY A 96 1.05 3.40 -3.64
CA GLY A 96 1.45 4.30 -2.57
C GLY A 96 0.73 3.99 -1.27
N VAL A 97 1.36 4.32 -0.17
CA VAL A 97 0.79 4.26 1.17
C VAL A 97 1.16 5.53 1.92
N THR A 98 0.19 6.10 2.58
CA THR A 98 0.36 7.23 3.51
C THR A 98 -0.51 6.98 4.73
N ASP A 99 -0.17 7.62 5.83
CA ASP A 99 -1.09 7.69 6.98
C ASP A 99 -0.96 9.04 7.66
N THR A 100 -2.06 9.43 8.28
CA THR A 100 -2.23 10.80 8.81
C THR A 100 -1.75 10.96 10.24
N GLY A 101 -1.27 9.89 10.86
CA GLY A 101 -0.83 9.93 12.26
C GLY A 101 -1.98 10.22 13.20
N SER A 102 -1.76 11.17 14.10
CA SER A 102 -2.74 11.50 15.15
C SER A 102 -3.92 12.35 14.68
N SER A 103 -3.90 12.91 13.46
CA SER A 103 -4.95 13.85 13.02
C SER A 103 -6.28 13.16 12.70
N THR A 104 -6.26 12.17 11.80
CA THR A 104 -7.46 11.42 11.40
C THR A 104 -7.31 9.90 11.58
N ASN A 105 -6.11 9.43 11.91
CA ASN A 105 -5.81 8.02 12.15
C ASN A 105 -6.22 7.12 10.97
N ILE A 106 -5.88 7.51 9.76
CA ILE A 106 -6.25 6.78 8.55
C ILE A 106 -4.98 6.40 7.79
N VAL A 107 -4.91 5.11 7.38
CA VAL A 107 -3.97 4.64 6.37
C VAL A 107 -4.67 4.68 5.02
N LYS A 108 -4.02 5.25 4.02
CA LYS A 108 -4.54 5.28 2.65
C LYS A 108 -3.60 4.52 1.72
N ILE A 109 -4.19 3.58 0.96
CA ILE A 109 -3.51 2.79 -0.07
C ILE A 109 -4.05 3.25 -1.41
N THR A 110 -3.17 3.63 -2.32
CA THR A 110 -3.53 4.06 -3.67
C THR A 110 -2.73 3.28 -4.70
N THR A 111 -3.36 2.92 -5.83
CA THR A 111 -2.73 2.14 -6.90
C THR A 111 -3.21 2.61 -8.25
N CYS A 112 -2.29 2.84 -9.18
CA CYS A 112 -2.62 2.97 -10.59
C CYS A 112 -2.70 1.57 -11.20
N ILE A 113 -3.92 1.10 -11.45
CA ILE A 113 -4.16 -0.25 -11.95
C ILE A 113 -3.80 -0.36 -13.44
N VAL A 114 -4.22 0.63 -14.21
CA VAL A 114 -3.91 0.75 -15.64
C VAL A 114 -4.05 2.21 -16.06
N ALA A 115 -3.18 2.67 -16.94
CA ALA A 115 -3.21 4.05 -17.42
C ALA A 115 -4.56 4.41 -18.05
N GLY A 116 -5.06 5.59 -17.71
CA GLY A 116 -6.32 6.12 -18.22
C GLY A 116 -7.56 5.72 -17.43
N GLU A 117 -7.44 4.84 -16.44
CA GLU A 117 -8.53 4.50 -15.52
C GLU A 117 -8.32 5.18 -14.16
N ASP A 118 -9.38 5.22 -13.36
CA ASP A 118 -9.33 5.84 -12.03
C ASP A 118 -8.35 5.09 -11.12
N ILE A 119 -7.67 5.86 -10.27
CA ILE A 119 -6.81 5.31 -9.22
C ILE A 119 -7.68 4.52 -8.24
N MET A 120 -7.25 3.30 -7.91
CA MET A 120 -7.89 2.52 -6.85
C MET A 120 -7.41 3.02 -5.51
N GLU A 121 -8.35 3.30 -4.61
CA GLU A 121 -8.04 3.86 -3.30
C GLU A 121 -8.84 3.13 -2.22
N ASN A 122 -8.16 2.78 -1.14
CA ASN A 122 -8.80 2.29 0.09
C ASN A 122 -8.21 2.99 1.30
N THR A 123 -9.04 3.23 2.29
CA THR A 123 -8.63 3.77 3.58
C THR A 123 -8.91 2.75 4.67
N ILE A 124 -8.04 2.72 5.69
CA ILE A 124 -8.14 1.83 6.84
C ILE A 124 -8.01 2.70 8.09
N LEU A 125 -8.96 2.57 9.00
CA LEU A 125 -8.90 3.29 10.27
C LEU A 125 -7.84 2.67 11.18
N ILE A 126 -7.01 3.52 11.78
CA ILE A 126 -6.09 3.13 12.86
C ILE A 126 -6.81 3.36 14.17
N GLU A 127 -7.20 2.32 14.83
CA GLU A 127 -7.90 2.37 16.11
C GLU A 127 -6.99 2.60 17.31
#